data_c7614c0b126c09c5e253717191a846de
#
_entry.id   c7614c0b126c09c5e253717191a846de
#
_cell.length_a   1.000
_cell.length_b   1.000
_cell.length_c   1.000
_cell.angle_alpha   90.00
_cell.angle_beta   90.00
_cell.angle_gamma   90.00
#
_symmetry.space_group_name_H-M   'P 1'
#
loop_
_entity.id
_entity.type
_entity.pdbx_description
1 polymer ?
#
loop_
_entity_poly.entity_id
_entity_poly.type
_entity_poly.pdbx_seq_one_letter_code
_entity_poly.pdbx_strand_id
1 'polypeptide(L)'
;MNSESLRKLFEQVRRGKLSPDEAVARLRHMPFEDLGFAKVDHHRALRAGMPEVIFGEGKTPAQVAAIFASLAKHGGNVLTTRADEKQFAAVKKKIRGAEFRPLARAIVLKRDETRYGKGIVTVVSAGTGDIPVAEEAVVTAELMVLVTKNGRFCPRFVTML
;
A
#
# COMPACT_ATOMS: atom_id res chain seq x y z
N MET A 1 -10.13 0.58 1.67
CA MET A 1 -11.15 -0.24 0.95
C MET A 1 -11.13 0.16 -0.51
N ASN A 2 -11.16 -0.79 -1.44
CA ASN A 2 -11.26 -0.51 -2.88
C ASN A 2 -12.73 -0.68 -3.36
N SER A 3 -13.00 -0.27 -4.61
CA SER A 3 -14.35 -0.34 -5.20
C SER A 3 -14.92 -1.76 -5.23
N GLU A 4 -14.08 -2.79 -5.35
CA GLU A 4 -14.49 -4.19 -5.36
C GLU A 4 -14.94 -4.64 -3.97
N SER A 5 -14.22 -4.26 -2.93
CA SER A 5 -14.61 -4.53 -1.53
C SER A 5 -15.95 -3.88 -1.17
N LEU A 6 -16.19 -2.66 -1.69
CA LEU A 6 -17.45 -1.96 -1.50
C LEU A 6 -18.59 -2.67 -2.24
N ARG A 7 -18.37 -3.11 -3.49
CA ARG A 7 -19.34 -3.91 -4.25
C ARG A 7 -19.68 -5.22 -3.52
N LYS A 8 -18.67 -5.93 -3.00
CA LYS A 8 -18.88 -7.15 -2.21
C LYS A 8 -19.70 -6.87 -0.94
N LEU A 9 -19.49 -5.74 -0.27
CA LEU A 9 -20.27 -5.33 0.89
C LEU A 9 -21.76 -5.14 0.51
N PHE A 10 -22.04 -4.38 -0.54
CA PHE A 10 -23.42 -4.18 -1.01
C PHE A 10 -24.06 -5.48 -1.48
N GLU A 11 -23.30 -6.38 -2.11
CA GLU A 11 -23.81 -7.67 -2.52
C GLU A 11 -24.18 -8.55 -1.33
N GLN A 12 -23.44 -8.50 -0.21
CA GLN A 12 -23.80 -9.18 1.04
C GLN A 12 -25.10 -8.64 1.62
N VAL A 13 -25.29 -7.31 1.58
CA VAL A 13 -26.55 -6.69 2.01
C VAL A 13 -27.70 -7.13 1.10
N ARG A 14 -27.52 -7.08 -0.22
CA ARG A 14 -28.54 -7.51 -1.19
C ARG A 14 -28.98 -8.95 -0.99
N ARG A 15 -28.03 -9.85 -0.61
CA ARG A 15 -28.29 -11.27 -0.36
C ARG A 15 -28.81 -11.57 1.05
N GLY A 16 -29.04 -10.55 1.87
CA GLY A 16 -29.48 -10.72 3.26
C GLY A 16 -28.43 -11.34 4.18
N LYS A 17 -27.17 -11.44 3.75
CA LYS A 17 -26.06 -11.96 4.57
C LYS A 17 -25.47 -10.94 5.52
N LEU A 18 -25.82 -9.68 5.35
CA LEU A 18 -25.41 -8.55 6.16
C LEU A 18 -26.58 -7.58 6.25
N SER A 19 -26.91 -7.11 7.46
CA SER A 19 -27.94 -6.09 7.61
C SER A 19 -27.44 -4.72 7.09
N PRO A 20 -28.35 -3.81 6.68
CA PRO A 20 -27.98 -2.44 6.34
C PRO A 20 -27.24 -1.72 7.48
N ASP A 21 -27.67 -1.93 8.73
CA ASP A 21 -27.04 -1.31 9.90
C ASP A 21 -25.60 -1.81 10.13
N GLU A 22 -25.36 -3.12 9.95
CA GLU A 22 -24.01 -3.68 9.99
C GLU A 22 -23.15 -3.13 8.85
N ALA A 23 -23.70 -2.94 7.66
CA ALA A 23 -22.98 -2.34 6.53
C ALA A 23 -22.62 -0.88 6.84
N VAL A 24 -23.54 -0.10 7.39
CA VAL A 24 -23.31 1.28 7.84
C VAL A 24 -22.24 1.31 8.94
N ALA A 25 -22.31 0.40 9.92
CA ALA A 25 -21.28 0.30 10.96
C ALA A 25 -19.88 0.03 10.38
N ARG A 26 -19.77 -0.86 9.39
CA ARG A 26 -18.50 -1.12 8.68
C ARG A 26 -18.00 0.09 7.89
N LEU A 27 -18.91 0.91 7.36
CA LEU A 27 -18.58 2.14 6.64
C LEU A 27 -18.29 3.32 7.57
N ARG A 28 -18.74 3.28 8.83
CA ARG A 28 -18.65 4.38 9.80
C ARG A 28 -17.22 4.72 10.21
N HIS A 29 -16.32 3.75 10.20
CA HIS A 29 -14.87 3.95 10.46
C HIS A 29 -14.11 4.47 9.24
N MET A 30 -14.80 4.97 8.26
CA MET A 30 -14.30 5.61 7.06
C MET A 30 -14.85 7.04 6.99
N PRO A 31 -14.09 8.04 6.62
CA PRO A 31 -12.90 7.96 5.75
C PRO A 31 -11.56 7.94 6.50
N PHE A 32 -11.48 8.41 7.75
CA PHE A 32 -10.23 8.58 8.49
C PHE A 32 -10.25 7.86 9.84
N GLU A 33 -9.18 7.13 10.14
CA GLU A 33 -8.87 6.65 11.49
C GLU A 33 -7.91 7.64 12.13
N ASP A 34 -8.30 8.19 13.29
CA ASP A 34 -7.44 9.10 14.05
C ASP A 34 -6.63 8.29 15.08
N LEU A 35 -5.32 8.25 14.91
CA LEU A 35 -4.39 7.60 15.83
C LEU A 35 -3.83 8.57 16.87
N GLY A 36 -4.38 9.79 16.97
CA GLY A 36 -3.92 10.85 17.84
C GLY A 36 -2.73 11.65 17.27
N PHE A 37 -1.76 10.97 16.67
CA PHE A 37 -0.59 11.58 16.03
C PHE A 37 -0.64 11.55 14.50
N ALA A 38 -1.58 10.81 13.90
CA ALA A 38 -1.77 10.71 12.46
C ALA A 38 -3.23 10.36 12.13
N LYS A 39 -3.72 10.91 11.02
CA LYS A 39 -5.01 10.53 10.44
C LYS A 39 -4.76 9.63 9.24
N VAL A 40 -5.27 8.40 9.30
CA VAL A 40 -5.09 7.39 8.25
C VAL A 40 -6.30 7.40 7.32
N ASP A 41 -6.08 7.66 6.03
CA ASP A 41 -7.14 7.72 5.01
C ASP A 41 -7.42 6.35 4.40
N HIS A 42 -8.43 5.67 4.90
CA HIS A 42 -8.83 4.36 4.35
C HIS A 42 -9.64 4.45 3.04
N HIS A 43 -10.09 5.64 2.64
CA HIS A 43 -10.86 5.87 1.41
C HIS A 43 -10.02 6.33 0.23
N ARG A 44 -8.73 6.58 0.42
CA ARG A 44 -7.85 7.05 -0.66
C ARG A 44 -7.91 6.14 -1.89
N ALA A 45 -7.90 4.82 -1.69
CA ALA A 45 -8.02 3.85 -2.78
C ALA A 45 -9.32 3.97 -3.59
N LEU A 46 -10.44 4.35 -2.94
CA LEU A 46 -11.72 4.58 -3.62
C LEU A 46 -11.72 5.87 -4.44
N ARG A 47 -11.11 6.94 -3.91
CA ARG A 47 -11.11 8.25 -4.57
C ARG A 47 -10.02 8.40 -5.62
N ALA A 48 -8.82 7.91 -5.31
CA ALA A 48 -7.62 8.11 -6.11
C ALA A 48 -7.16 6.87 -6.88
N GLY A 49 -7.84 5.72 -6.69
CA GLY A 49 -7.43 4.45 -7.30
C GLY A 49 -6.16 3.83 -6.69
N MET A 50 -5.52 4.52 -5.75
CA MET A 50 -4.29 4.09 -5.08
C MET A 50 -4.45 4.13 -3.57
N PRO A 51 -3.92 3.11 -2.83
CA PRO A 51 -3.97 3.09 -1.37
C PRO A 51 -3.13 4.22 -0.76
N GLU A 52 -3.32 4.44 0.54
CA GLU A 52 -2.49 5.35 1.33
C GLU A 52 -1.06 4.82 1.38
N VAL A 53 -0.10 5.74 1.26
CA VAL A 53 1.34 5.47 1.37
C VAL A 53 1.89 6.15 2.62
N ILE A 54 2.65 5.41 3.40
CA ILE A 54 3.29 5.94 4.61
C ILE A 54 4.64 6.54 4.21
N PHE A 55 4.84 7.82 4.47
CA PHE A 55 6.15 8.44 4.39
C PHE A 55 6.88 8.20 5.72
N GLY A 56 7.90 7.34 5.71
CA GLY A 56 8.58 6.88 6.93
C GLY A 56 9.53 7.90 7.53
N GLU A 57 10.12 8.76 6.69
CA GLU A 57 11.08 9.76 7.14
C GLU A 57 10.46 10.71 8.17
N GLY A 58 11.18 10.99 9.26
CA GLY A 58 10.72 11.83 10.35
C GLY A 58 9.71 11.16 11.30
N LYS A 59 9.29 9.93 11.06
CA LYS A 59 8.41 9.18 11.97
C LYS A 59 9.20 8.22 12.85
N THR A 60 8.76 8.06 14.10
CA THR A 60 9.32 7.05 14.99
C THR A 60 8.93 5.63 14.52
N PRO A 61 9.73 4.60 14.88
CA PRO A 61 9.38 3.20 14.58
C PRO A 61 7.98 2.79 15.08
N ALA A 62 7.59 3.30 16.26
CA ALA A 62 6.27 3.02 16.84
C ALA A 62 5.12 3.64 16.01
N GLN A 63 5.32 4.86 15.51
CA GLN A 63 4.35 5.55 14.66
C GLN A 63 4.17 4.84 13.32
N VAL A 64 5.27 4.49 12.65
CA VAL A 64 5.22 3.74 11.39
C VAL A 64 4.51 2.40 11.59
N ALA A 65 4.86 1.66 12.64
CA ALA A 65 4.23 0.37 12.93
C ALA A 65 2.74 0.47 13.28
N ALA A 66 2.30 1.57 13.91
CA ALA A 66 0.89 1.80 14.21
C ALA A 66 0.09 2.11 12.94
N ILE A 67 0.57 3.03 12.10
CA ILE A 67 -0.08 3.39 10.83
C ILE A 67 -0.10 2.18 9.90
N PHE A 68 1.03 1.46 9.77
CA PHE A 68 1.14 0.27 8.94
C PHE A 68 0.13 -0.81 9.35
N ALA A 69 0.01 -1.06 10.66
CA ALA A 69 -0.94 -2.03 11.19
C ALA A 69 -2.39 -1.61 10.96
N SER A 70 -2.70 -0.31 11.09
CA SER A 70 -4.02 0.24 10.76
C SER A 70 -4.39 -0.02 9.30
N LEU A 71 -3.51 0.37 8.36
CA LEU A 71 -3.74 0.13 6.93
C LEU A 71 -3.86 -1.36 6.60
N ALA A 72 -3.03 -2.21 7.22
CA ALA A 72 -3.03 -3.65 7.00
C ALA A 72 -4.34 -4.34 7.43
N LYS A 73 -5.08 -3.81 8.42
CA LYS A 73 -6.37 -4.36 8.86
C LYS A 73 -7.43 -4.34 7.75
N HIS A 74 -7.34 -3.42 6.81
CA HIS A 74 -8.34 -3.21 5.76
C HIS A 74 -8.07 -4.01 4.47
N GLY A 75 -7.08 -4.92 4.49
CA GLY A 75 -6.95 -5.99 3.50
C GLY A 75 -6.31 -5.61 2.16
N GLY A 76 -5.71 -4.43 2.03
CA GLY A 76 -4.99 -4.01 0.82
C GLY A 76 -3.47 -4.15 0.93
N ASN A 77 -2.78 -3.79 -0.15
CA ASN A 77 -1.34 -3.60 -0.14
C ASN A 77 -0.98 -2.38 0.72
N VAL A 78 0.14 -2.46 1.43
CA VAL A 78 0.64 -1.36 2.26
C VAL A 78 2.08 -1.05 1.86
N LEU A 79 2.38 0.22 1.68
CA LEU A 79 3.69 0.74 1.36
C LEU A 79 4.12 1.78 2.37
N THR A 80 5.36 1.65 2.85
CA THR A 80 6.07 2.72 3.52
C THR A 80 7.31 3.05 2.70
N THR A 81 7.49 4.30 2.32
CA THR A 81 8.68 4.82 1.65
C THR A 81 9.59 5.52 2.65
N ARG A 82 10.86 5.72 2.28
CA ARG A 82 11.87 6.36 3.14
C ARG A 82 11.97 5.73 4.53
N ALA A 83 11.81 4.43 4.60
CA ALA A 83 11.90 3.67 5.84
C ALA A 83 13.34 3.26 6.16
N ASP A 84 13.56 2.94 7.45
CA ASP A 84 14.79 2.36 7.95
C ASP A 84 14.55 0.97 8.57
N GLU A 85 15.64 0.30 8.93
CA GLU A 85 15.61 -1.04 9.53
C GLU A 85 14.92 -1.07 10.90
N LYS A 86 15.01 0.01 11.70
CA LYS A 86 14.37 0.11 13.01
C LYS A 86 12.85 0.17 12.85
N GLN A 87 12.40 0.94 11.86
CA GLN A 87 10.98 1.03 11.50
C GLN A 87 10.47 -0.32 10.99
N PHE A 88 11.27 -0.99 10.12
CA PHE A 88 10.92 -2.34 9.66
C PHE A 88 10.82 -3.33 10.80
N ALA A 89 11.78 -3.35 11.71
CA ALA A 89 11.76 -4.24 12.89
C ALA A 89 10.50 -4.04 13.75
N ALA A 90 10.06 -2.78 13.93
CA ALA A 90 8.83 -2.47 14.65
C ALA A 90 7.56 -2.94 13.89
N VAL A 91 7.53 -2.76 12.57
CA VAL A 91 6.43 -3.24 11.71
C VAL A 91 6.37 -4.77 11.72
N LYS A 92 7.52 -5.44 11.57
CA LYS A 92 7.61 -6.90 11.49
C LYS A 92 7.09 -7.62 12.74
N LYS A 93 7.27 -7.01 13.91
CA LYS A 93 6.70 -7.51 15.18
C LYS A 93 5.17 -7.58 15.16
N LYS A 94 4.50 -6.65 14.47
CA LYS A 94 3.03 -6.59 14.38
C LYS A 94 2.49 -7.31 13.14
N ILE A 95 3.22 -7.24 12.03
CA ILE A 95 2.77 -7.72 10.71
C ILE A 95 3.84 -8.65 10.13
N ARG A 96 3.70 -9.96 10.39
CA ARG A 96 4.69 -10.98 9.98
C ARG A 96 4.93 -11.06 8.46
N GLY A 97 3.92 -10.72 7.64
CA GLY A 97 4.02 -10.71 6.18
C GLY A 97 4.73 -9.48 5.58
N ALA A 98 5.10 -8.50 6.40
CA ALA A 98 5.82 -7.33 5.91
C ALA A 98 7.26 -7.72 5.47
N GLU A 99 7.72 -7.12 4.37
CA GLU A 99 9.05 -7.27 3.80
C GLU A 99 9.75 -5.92 3.75
N PHE A 100 11.08 -5.94 3.93
CA PHE A 100 11.91 -4.76 3.76
C PHE A 100 12.66 -4.84 2.43
N ARG A 101 12.66 -3.75 1.68
CA ARG A 101 13.43 -3.54 0.45
C ARG A 101 14.52 -2.51 0.76
N PRO A 102 15.74 -2.96 1.16
CA PRO A 102 16.75 -2.05 1.69
C PRO A 102 17.16 -0.96 0.70
N LEU A 103 17.37 -1.33 -0.57
CA LEU A 103 17.82 -0.41 -1.60
C LEU A 103 16.78 0.68 -1.89
N ALA A 104 15.50 0.32 -1.91
CA ALA A 104 14.38 1.25 -2.05
C ALA A 104 14.03 1.99 -0.75
N ARG A 105 14.63 1.61 0.38
CA ARG A 105 14.23 2.08 1.71
C ARG A 105 12.72 1.96 1.92
N ALA A 106 12.14 0.83 1.54
CA ALA A 106 10.69 0.62 1.56
C ALA A 106 10.29 -0.58 2.40
N ILE A 107 9.17 -0.46 3.14
CA ILE A 107 8.51 -1.59 3.80
C ILE A 107 7.23 -1.88 3.03
N VAL A 108 7.04 -3.12 2.63
CA VAL A 108 5.94 -3.55 1.78
C VAL A 108 5.15 -4.68 2.42
N LEU A 109 3.83 -4.66 2.21
CA LEU A 109 2.95 -5.78 2.45
C LEU A 109 2.12 -5.99 1.19
N LYS A 110 2.35 -7.12 0.52
CA LYS A 110 1.61 -7.50 -0.68
C LYS A 110 0.54 -8.52 -0.32
N ARG A 111 -0.73 -8.16 -0.51
CA ARG A 111 -1.91 -9.02 -0.26
C ARG A 111 -2.81 -9.11 -1.48
N ASP A 112 -2.89 -8.03 -2.26
CA ASP A 112 -3.67 -7.95 -3.48
C ASP A 112 -2.72 -8.04 -4.67
N GLU A 113 -2.90 -9.07 -5.48
CA GLU A 113 -2.15 -9.31 -6.71
C GLU A 113 -2.97 -8.93 -7.95
N THR A 114 -4.15 -8.35 -7.73
CA THR A 114 -5.03 -7.92 -8.83
C THR A 114 -4.33 -6.83 -9.63
N ARG A 115 -4.41 -6.96 -10.93
CA ARG A 115 -3.68 -6.14 -11.88
C ARG A 115 -4.61 -5.11 -12.50
N TYR A 116 -4.41 -3.83 -12.17
CA TYR A 116 -5.25 -2.72 -12.64
C TYR A 116 -4.64 -1.92 -13.79
N GLY A 117 -3.35 -2.07 -14.06
CA GLY A 117 -2.62 -1.30 -15.06
C GLY A 117 -2.73 -1.85 -16.49
N LYS A 118 -2.50 -0.99 -17.49
CA LYS A 118 -2.64 -1.29 -18.90
C LYS A 118 -1.33 -1.17 -19.69
N GLY A 119 -0.17 -1.21 -19.07
CA GLY A 119 1.07 -1.00 -19.79
C GLY A 119 2.32 -1.38 -19.01
N ILE A 120 3.47 -1.07 -19.58
CA ILE A 120 4.78 -1.24 -18.96
C ILE A 120 5.21 0.10 -18.38
N VAL A 121 5.62 0.12 -17.11
CA VAL A 121 6.32 1.26 -16.52
C VAL A 121 7.81 0.99 -16.61
N THR A 122 8.55 1.88 -17.25
CA THR A 122 10.00 1.82 -17.32
C THR A 122 10.56 2.90 -16.41
N VAL A 123 11.41 2.51 -15.46
CA VAL A 123 12.14 3.44 -14.60
C VAL A 123 13.57 3.56 -15.14
N VAL A 124 14.02 4.79 -15.38
CA VAL A 124 15.35 5.10 -15.90
C VAL A 124 16.06 5.99 -14.90
N SER A 125 17.32 5.67 -14.60
CA SER A 125 18.19 6.51 -13.77
C SER A 125 19.58 6.60 -14.38
N ALA A 126 20.29 7.70 -14.15
CA ALA A 126 21.58 7.97 -14.79
C ALA A 126 22.78 7.88 -13.85
N GLY A 127 22.60 7.87 -12.55
CA GLY A 127 23.68 7.85 -11.58
C GLY A 127 23.51 6.84 -10.48
N THR A 128 24.61 6.37 -9.90
CA THR A 128 24.55 5.42 -8.77
C THR A 128 23.86 6.00 -7.55
N GLY A 129 23.91 7.33 -7.36
CA GLY A 129 23.17 8.03 -6.30
C GLY A 129 21.66 8.02 -6.47
N ASP A 130 21.18 7.83 -7.71
CA ASP A 130 19.75 7.80 -8.02
C ASP A 130 19.12 6.41 -7.86
N ILE A 131 19.95 5.37 -7.72
CA ILE A 131 19.50 3.99 -7.61
C ILE A 131 18.44 3.80 -6.50
N PRO A 132 18.60 4.33 -5.27
CA PRO A 132 17.60 4.16 -4.23
C PRO A 132 16.24 4.81 -4.60
N VAL A 133 16.26 5.94 -5.30
CA VAL A 133 15.03 6.62 -5.74
C VAL A 133 14.36 5.85 -6.87
N ALA A 134 15.15 5.32 -7.79
CA ALA A 134 14.66 4.48 -8.88
C ALA A 134 14.05 3.18 -8.35
N GLU A 135 14.71 2.54 -7.37
CA GLU A 135 14.17 1.35 -6.70
C GLU A 135 12.88 1.66 -5.91
N GLU A 136 12.80 2.81 -5.24
CA GLU A 136 11.55 3.24 -4.58
C GLU A 136 10.42 3.38 -5.62
N ALA A 137 10.71 3.95 -6.79
CA ALA A 137 9.74 4.07 -7.87
C ALA A 137 9.29 2.69 -8.41
N VAL A 138 10.24 1.75 -8.58
CA VAL A 138 9.94 0.36 -8.99
C VAL A 138 9.04 -0.33 -7.99
N VAL A 139 9.43 -0.32 -6.71
CA VAL A 139 8.64 -0.94 -5.62
C VAL A 139 7.25 -0.32 -5.53
N THR A 140 7.15 1.00 -5.69
CA THR A 140 5.87 1.71 -5.70
C THR A 140 5.00 1.26 -6.87
N ALA A 141 5.56 1.18 -8.07
CA ALA A 141 4.86 0.71 -9.26
C ALA A 141 4.39 -0.76 -9.10
N GLU A 142 5.23 -1.63 -8.55
CA GLU A 142 4.89 -3.02 -8.27
C GLU A 142 3.71 -3.18 -7.30
N LEU A 143 3.68 -2.35 -6.25
CA LEU A 143 2.66 -2.45 -5.21
C LEU A 143 1.35 -1.77 -5.60
N MET A 144 1.43 -0.66 -6.32
CA MET A 144 0.27 0.10 -6.79
C MET A 144 -0.38 -0.52 -8.02
N VAL A 145 0.18 -1.63 -8.48
CA VAL A 145 -0.39 -2.50 -9.51
C VAL A 145 -0.65 -1.80 -10.83
N LEU A 146 0.40 -1.29 -11.38
CA LEU A 146 0.44 -1.00 -12.81
C LEU A 146 0.82 -2.29 -13.54
N VAL A 147 -0.13 -2.96 -14.21
CA VAL A 147 0.16 -4.26 -14.80
C VAL A 147 -0.33 -4.42 -16.20
N THR A 148 0.47 -5.16 -16.94
CA THR A 148 0.26 -5.53 -18.34
C THR A 148 -0.80 -6.62 -18.53
N LYS A 149 -1.49 -6.55 -19.66
CA LYS A 149 -2.49 -7.52 -20.11
C LYS A 149 -1.98 -8.96 -20.23
N ASN A 150 -0.65 -9.18 -20.29
CA ASN A 150 -0.01 -10.48 -20.56
C ASN A 150 0.78 -11.05 -19.39
N GLY A 151 0.53 -10.61 -18.18
CA GLY A 151 1.05 -11.28 -17.00
C GLY A 151 2.53 -11.07 -16.71
N ARG A 152 3.24 -10.27 -17.44
CA ARG A 152 4.65 -9.96 -17.19
C ARG A 152 4.81 -8.49 -16.85
N PHE A 153 4.84 -8.21 -15.56
CA PHE A 153 5.49 -7.00 -15.08
C PHE A 153 6.99 -7.24 -15.21
N CYS A 154 7.64 -6.44 -16.03
CA CYS A 154 9.08 -6.34 -16.01
C CYS A 154 9.40 -4.87 -15.81
N PRO A 155 9.66 -4.41 -14.57
CA PRO A 155 10.34 -3.15 -14.42
C PRO A 155 11.70 -3.33 -15.06
N ARG A 156 11.89 -2.77 -16.23
CA ARG A 156 13.24 -2.70 -16.79
C ARG A 156 13.96 -1.57 -16.09
N PHE A 157 14.82 -1.95 -15.21
CA PHE A 157 15.83 -1.07 -14.66
C PHE A 157 16.85 -0.80 -15.78
N VAL A 158 16.91 0.40 -16.27
CA VAL A 158 17.99 0.84 -17.19
C VAL A 158 18.82 1.84 -16.40
N THR A 159 19.96 1.39 -15.89
CA THR A 159 21.00 2.29 -15.40
C THR A 159 21.85 2.68 -16.62
N MET A 160 21.89 3.96 -16.95
CA MET A 160 22.92 4.48 -17.82
C MET A 160 24.10 4.89 -16.93
N LEU A 161 25.24 4.27 -17.17
CA LEU A 161 26.54 4.66 -16.60
C LEU A 161 27.07 5.87 -17.31
#